data_a973febf49b8ae1a5bb3a418f1e1c043
#
_entry.id   a973febf49b8ae1a5bb3a418f1e1c043
#
_cell.length_a   1.000
_cell.length_b   1.000
_cell.length_c   1.000
_cell.angle_alpha   90.00
_cell.angle_beta   90.00
_cell.angle_gamma   90.00
#
_symmetry.space_group_name_H-M   'P 1'
#
loop_
_entity.id
_entity.type
_entity.pdbx_description
1 polymer ?
#
loop_
_entity_poly.entity_id
_entity_poly.type
_entity_poly.pdbx_seq_one_letter_code
_entity_poly.pdbx_strand_id
1 'polypeptide(L)'
;MTKKRHLHCAAQKVLNNGGCGGIDGVEVEEFRENYTKNMSALYRQLTEDRYEPQPVLRTYISKGNGEQRPLGIPVIKDRIAQQAVKQILEIHFEEIFCDCSYGFRPNRSTEDAIKKVEEYKEQGYNWVLDADVKSYFDTIDHEILMELIAEEVSDGWILDIIRSWLTIGVMTEQGKRRNNGGNSTRRRNFSTFSKYLPTSL
;
A
#
# COMPACT_ATOMS: atom_id res chain seq x y z
N MET A 1 -10.49 -10.63 12.88
CA MET A 1 -11.71 -10.62 12.02
C MET A 1 -12.26 -9.20 11.92
N THR A 2 -12.25 -8.62 10.76
CA THR A 2 -12.60 -7.21 10.53
C THR A 2 -14.09 -7.00 10.78
N LYS A 3 -14.46 -6.23 11.79
CA LYS A 3 -15.88 -5.91 12.05
C LYS A 3 -16.43 -5.16 10.82
N LYS A 4 -17.68 -5.42 10.43
CA LYS A 4 -18.35 -4.73 9.29
C LYS A 4 -18.15 -3.21 9.32
N ARG A 5 -18.27 -2.59 10.50
CA ARG A 5 -18.07 -1.15 10.70
C ARG A 5 -16.66 -0.69 10.28
N HIS A 6 -15.64 -1.45 10.61
CA HIS A 6 -14.25 -1.13 10.24
C HIS A 6 -14.07 -1.14 8.72
N LEU A 7 -14.60 -2.17 8.04
CA LEU A 7 -14.56 -2.26 6.58
C LEU A 7 -15.31 -1.10 5.91
N HIS A 8 -16.43 -0.65 6.48
CA HIS A 8 -17.14 0.54 5.99
C HIS A 8 -16.33 1.82 6.15
N CYS A 9 -15.62 2.01 7.27
CA CYS A 9 -14.72 3.14 7.45
C CYS A 9 -13.59 3.14 6.42
N ALA A 10 -13.01 1.99 6.14
CA ALA A 10 -11.99 1.84 5.10
C ALA A 10 -12.55 2.18 3.71
N ALA A 11 -13.75 1.67 3.39
CA ALA A 11 -14.43 1.97 2.13
C ALA A 11 -14.68 3.47 1.95
N GLN A 12 -15.16 4.17 2.98
CA GLN A 12 -15.38 5.60 2.91
C GLN A 12 -14.09 6.37 2.63
N LYS A 13 -12.97 6.02 3.29
CA LYS A 13 -11.67 6.65 3.01
C LYS A 13 -11.25 6.44 1.55
N VAL A 14 -11.34 5.21 1.04
CA VAL A 14 -10.96 4.90 -0.34
C VAL A 14 -11.84 5.63 -1.35
N LEU A 15 -13.15 5.61 -1.16
CA LEU A 15 -14.09 6.25 -2.07
C LEU A 15 -13.99 7.78 -2.03
N ASN A 16 -13.72 8.39 -0.88
CA ASN A 16 -13.53 9.84 -0.77
C ASN A 16 -12.22 10.32 -1.40
N ASN A 17 -11.17 9.48 -1.40
CA ASN A 17 -9.93 9.79 -2.11
C ASN A 17 -10.08 9.74 -3.64
N GLY A 18 -11.15 9.13 -4.15
CA GLY A 18 -11.41 9.03 -5.57
C GLY A 18 -10.38 8.18 -6.31
N GLY A 19 -10.11 8.56 -7.54
CA GLY A 19 -9.16 7.88 -8.44
C GLY A 19 -9.87 6.96 -9.42
N CYS A 20 -9.15 6.52 -10.45
CA CYS A 20 -9.68 5.67 -11.52
C CYS A 20 -9.88 4.22 -11.09
N GLY A 21 -10.65 3.47 -11.86
CA GLY A 21 -10.86 2.04 -11.74
C GLY A 21 -9.58 1.23 -11.93
N GLY A 22 -9.61 -0.02 -11.48
CA GLY A 22 -8.54 -0.98 -11.71
C GLY A 22 -8.74 -1.79 -12.98
N ILE A 23 -8.18 -3.00 -13.02
CA ILE A 23 -8.26 -3.90 -14.18
C ILE A 23 -9.68 -4.38 -14.50
N ASP A 24 -10.58 -4.32 -13.52
CA ASP A 24 -11.99 -4.67 -13.67
C ASP A 24 -12.82 -3.56 -14.34
N GLY A 25 -12.24 -2.38 -14.54
CA GLY A 25 -12.90 -1.22 -15.14
C GLY A 25 -13.96 -0.55 -14.27
N VAL A 26 -14.14 -1.01 -13.03
CA VAL A 26 -15.15 -0.45 -12.12
C VAL A 26 -14.67 0.88 -11.57
N GLU A 27 -15.37 1.96 -11.88
CA GLU A 27 -15.08 3.30 -11.38
C GLU A 27 -15.69 3.54 -9.98
N VAL A 28 -15.21 4.59 -9.31
CA VAL A 28 -15.65 4.91 -7.94
C VAL A 28 -17.14 5.18 -7.87
N GLU A 29 -17.70 5.88 -8.84
CA GLU A 29 -19.12 6.22 -8.93
C GLU A 29 -19.97 4.97 -9.10
N GLU A 30 -19.59 4.07 -10.01
CA GLU A 30 -20.26 2.79 -10.21
C GLU A 30 -20.21 1.90 -8.95
N PHE A 31 -19.06 1.90 -8.26
CA PHE A 31 -18.94 1.19 -6.99
C PHE A 31 -19.88 1.75 -5.93
N ARG A 32 -20.06 3.09 -5.88
CA ARG A 32 -20.99 3.79 -4.97
C ARG A 32 -22.45 3.43 -5.26
N GLU A 33 -22.84 3.41 -6.52
CA GLU A 33 -24.22 3.04 -6.93
C GLU A 33 -24.57 1.64 -6.44
N ASN A 34 -23.61 0.72 -6.47
CA ASN A 34 -23.77 -0.66 -6.03
C ASN A 34 -23.19 -0.94 -4.63
N TYR A 35 -23.04 0.08 -3.79
CA TYR A 35 -22.28 0.04 -2.53
C TYR A 35 -22.66 -1.15 -1.62
N THR A 36 -23.94 -1.30 -1.31
CA THR A 36 -24.42 -2.35 -0.39
C THR A 36 -24.10 -3.76 -0.90
N LYS A 37 -24.29 -3.99 -2.20
CA LYS A 37 -23.98 -5.27 -2.86
C LYS A 37 -22.48 -5.55 -2.83
N ASN A 38 -21.67 -4.56 -3.24
CA ASN A 38 -20.22 -4.68 -3.32
C ASN A 38 -19.60 -4.90 -1.95
N MET A 39 -20.02 -4.14 -0.94
CA MET A 39 -19.52 -4.29 0.42
C MET A 39 -19.94 -5.60 1.08
N SER A 40 -21.15 -6.08 0.82
CA SER A 40 -21.61 -7.38 1.32
C SER A 40 -20.83 -8.52 0.69
N ALA A 41 -20.52 -8.43 -0.60
CA ALA A 41 -19.72 -9.42 -1.29
C ALA A 41 -18.27 -9.43 -0.75
N LEU A 42 -17.64 -8.26 -0.62
CA LEU A 42 -16.29 -8.14 -0.07
C LEU A 42 -16.21 -8.66 1.37
N TYR A 43 -17.17 -8.26 2.22
CA TYR A 43 -17.21 -8.73 3.60
C TYR A 43 -17.30 -10.26 3.69
N ARG A 44 -18.16 -10.87 2.86
CA ARG A 44 -18.29 -12.33 2.80
C ARG A 44 -17.00 -12.99 2.33
N GLN A 45 -16.37 -12.48 1.27
CA GLN A 45 -15.09 -13.00 0.79
C GLN A 45 -14.01 -12.99 1.88
N LEU A 46 -13.90 -11.88 2.61
CA LEU A 46 -12.92 -11.73 3.70
C LEU A 46 -13.22 -12.63 4.92
N THR A 47 -14.51 -12.90 5.21
CA THR A 47 -14.89 -13.71 6.38
C THR A 47 -14.93 -15.20 6.12
N GLU A 48 -15.09 -15.60 4.87
CA GLU A 48 -15.14 -17.01 4.45
C GLU A 48 -13.83 -17.51 3.85
N ASP A 49 -12.77 -16.72 4.02
CA ASP A 49 -11.41 -17.01 3.49
C ASP A 49 -11.38 -17.29 1.97
N ARG A 50 -12.23 -16.54 1.24
CA ARG A 50 -12.38 -16.64 -0.23
C ARG A 50 -11.95 -15.36 -0.94
N TYR A 51 -11.28 -14.48 -0.22
CA TYR A 51 -10.80 -13.25 -0.82
C TYR A 51 -9.54 -13.54 -1.64
N GLU A 52 -9.63 -13.21 -2.91
CA GLU A 52 -8.52 -13.24 -3.84
C GLU A 52 -8.33 -11.85 -4.44
N PRO A 53 -7.16 -11.22 -4.26
CA PRO A 53 -6.87 -9.94 -4.87
C PRO A 53 -6.72 -10.07 -6.37
N GLN A 54 -7.08 -9.02 -7.11
CA GLN A 54 -6.94 -8.99 -8.56
C GLN A 54 -5.60 -8.39 -9.01
N PRO A 55 -5.11 -8.74 -10.20
CA PRO A 55 -3.91 -8.13 -10.76
C PRO A 55 -4.02 -6.60 -10.80
N VAL A 56 -2.89 -5.96 -10.57
CA VAL A 56 -2.80 -4.50 -10.57
C VAL A 56 -2.71 -3.98 -12.00
N LEU A 57 -3.52 -3.00 -12.36
CA LEU A 57 -3.45 -2.32 -13.66
C LEU A 57 -2.21 -1.42 -13.71
N ARG A 58 -1.31 -1.68 -14.66
CA ARG A 58 -0.11 -0.88 -14.88
C ARG A 58 -0.43 0.31 -15.79
N THR A 59 -0.24 1.50 -15.27
CA THR A 59 -0.24 2.74 -16.05
C THR A 59 1.07 3.49 -15.86
N TYR A 60 1.29 4.55 -16.65
CA TYR A 60 2.52 5.35 -16.59
C TYR A 60 2.17 6.82 -16.43
N ILE A 61 2.83 7.48 -15.49
CA ILE A 61 2.70 8.92 -15.25
C ILE A 61 3.99 9.60 -15.69
N SER A 62 3.86 10.67 -16.48
CA SER A 62 5.01 11.48 -16.87
C SER A 62 5.60 12.19 -15.65
N LYS A 63 6.91 12.06 -15.45
CA LYS A 63 7.68 12.96 -14.60
C LYS A 63 8.01 14.19 -15.43
N GLY A 64 8.01 15.38 -14.83
CA GLY A 64 8.25 16.65 -15.54
C GLY A 64 9.56 16.75 -16.32
N ASN A 65 10.45 15.76 -16.23
CA ASN A 65 11.72 15.63 -16.96
C ASN A 65 11.64 14.72 -18.20
N GLY A 66 10.44 14.30 -18.62
CA GLY A 66 10.25 13.39 -19.77
C GLY A 66 10.36 11.90 -19.43
N GLU A 67 10.75 11.53 -18.23
CA GLU A 67 10.71 10.14 -17.78
C GLU A 67 9.28 9.70 -17.41
N GLN A 68 9.01 8.41 -17.54
CA GLN A 68 7.74 7.81 -17.11
C GLN A 68 7.91 7.05 -15.80
N ARG A 69 7.04 7.35 -14.85
CA ARG A 69 6.94 6.58 -13.61
C ARG A 69 5.84 5.53 -13.74
N PRO A 70 6.14 4.23 -13.59
CA PRO A 70 5.12 3.21 -13.56
C PRO A 70 4.27 3.34 -12.28
N LEU A 71 2.95 3.28 -12.45
CA LEU A 71 1.98 3.25 -11.37
C LEU A 71 1.17 1.98 -11.45
N GLY A 72 0.90 1.34 -10.32
CA GLY A 72 -0.01 0.21 -10.22
C GLY A 72 -1.34 0.66 -9.61
N ILE A 73 -2.44 0.34 -10.25
CA ILE A 73 -3.79 0.69 -9.80
C ILE A 73 -4.54 -0.59 -9.44
N PRO A 74 -4.75 -0.89 -8.14
CA PRO A 74 -5.58 -2.01 -7.72
C PRO A 74 -7.06 -1.70 -7.96
N VAL A 75 -7.87 -2.73 -8.07
CA VAL A 75 -9.33 -2.59 -8.10
C VAL A 75 -9.85 -2.01 -6.78
N ILE A 76 -11.02 -1.39 -6.80
CA ILE A 76 -11.57 -0.68 -5.64
C ILE A 76 -11.75 -1.60 -4.44
N LYS A 77 -12.24 -2.83 -4.63
CA LYS A 77 -12.40 -3.81 -3.55
C LYS A 77 -11.07 -4.11 -2.83
N ASP A 78 -9.97 -4.20 -3.60
CA ASP A 78 -8.66 -4.50 -3.05
C ASP A 78 -8.08 -3.29 -2.30
N ARG A 79 -8.28 -2.07 -2.84
CA ARG A 79 -7.96 -0.83 -2.11
C ARG A 79 -8.67 -0.75 -0.75
N ILE A 80 -9.94 -1.18 -0.71
CA ILE A 80 -10.73 -1.19 0.54
C ILE A 80 -10.18 -2.24 1.52
N ALA A 81 -9.85 -3.44 1.05
CA ALA A 81 -9.25 -4.49 1.87
C ALA A 81 -7.88 -4.05 2.42
N GLN A 82 -7.02 -3.49 1.55
CA GLN A 82 -5.72 -2.93 1.93
C GLN A 82 -5.86 -1.80 2.95
N GLN A 83 -6.80 -0.87 2.74
CA GLN A 83 -7.06 0.22 3.67
C GLN A 83 -7.56 -0.29 5.03
N ALA A 84 -8.36 -1.35 5.06
CA ALA A 84 -8.82 -1.96 6.31
C ALA A 84 -7.67 -2.61 7.09
N VAL A 85 -6.80 -3.36 6.42
CA VAL A 85 -5.60 -3.95 7.05
C VAL A 85 -4.64 -2.85 7.50
N LYS A 86 -4.38 -1.84 6.65
CA LYS A 86 -3.55 -0.70 7.02
C LYS A 86 -4.01 -0.05 8.34
N GLN A 87 -5.30 0.21 8.50
CA GLN A 87 -5.83 0.86 9.70
C GLN A 87 -5.61 0.04 10.98
N ILE A 88 -5.55 -1.29 10.87
CA ILE A 88 -5.24 -2.17 12.02
C ILE A 88 -3.74 -2.09 12.33
N LEU A 89 -2.92 -2.28 11.31
CA LEU A 89 -1.47 -2.29 11.44
C LEU A 89 -0.92 -0.93 11.88
N GLU A 90 -1.48 0.16 11.37
CA GLU A 90 -1.07 1.53 11.69
C GLU A 90 -1.09 1.81 13.21
N ILE A 91 -2.11 1.31 13.93
CA ILE A 91 -2.21 1.47 15.38
C ILE A 91 -1.05 0.78 16.09
N HIS A 92 -0.70 -0.43 15.65
CA HIS A 92 0.35 -1.22 16.27
C HIS A 92 1.75 -0.68 15.93
N PHE A 93 2.00 -0.45 14.64
CA PHE A 93 3.31 0.01 14.18
C PHE A 93 3.62 1.45 14.60
N GLU A 94 2.61 2.29 14.85
CA GLU A 94 2.83 3.67 15.32
C GLU A 94 3.54 3.72 16.68
N GLU A 95 3.37 2.70 17.51
CA GLU A 95 4.04 2.58 18.82
C GLU A 95 5.52 2.16 18.68
N ILE A 96 5.88 1.52 17.58
CA ILE A 96 7.23 0.95 17.34
C ILE A 96 8.12 1.92 16.56
N PHE A 97 7.52 2.78 15.74
CA PHE A 97 8.27 3.66 14.86
C PHE A 97 9.15 4.66 15.60
N CYS A 98 10.39 4.83 15.11
CA CYS A 98 11.30 5.84 15.59
C CYS A 98 10.68 7.23 15.50
N ASP A 99 10.94 8.06 16.50
CA ASP A 99 10.50 9.46 16.51
C ASP A 99 11.10 10.30 15.40
N CYS A 100 12.21 9.86 14.82
CA CYS A 100 12.85 10.47 13.66
C CYS A 100 12.17 10.13 12.31
N SER A 101 11.20 9.22 12.29
CA SER A 101 10.43 8.88 11.09
C SER A 101 9.22 9.77 10.93
N TYR A 102 9.13 10.48 9.80
CA TYR A 102 8.04 11.44 9.49
C TYR A 102 7.16 11.01 8.32
N GLY A 103 7.68 10.18 7.43
CA GLY A 103 6.99 9.80 6.20
C GLY A 103 5.78 8.90 6.43
N PHE A 104 4.63 9.24 5.83
CA PHE A 104 3.39 8.44 5.80
C PHE A 104 2.79 8.05 7.16
N ARG A 105 3.16 8.74 8.21
CA ARG A 105 2.63 8.55 9.57
C ARG A 105 1.49 9.52 9.87
N PRO A 106 0.48 9.11 10.69
CA PRO A 106 -0.55 10.03 11.14
C PRO A 106 0.06 11.12 12.03
N ASN A 107 -0.49 12.34 11.94
CA ASN A 107 -0.08 13.50 12.72
C ASN A 107 1.40 13.90 12.59
N ARG A 108 2.05 13.49 11.50
CA ARG A 108 3.41 13.89 11.14
C ARG A 108 3.41 14.50 9.74
N SER A 109 4.16 15.56 9.54
CA SER A 109 4.21 16.30 8.29
C SER A 109 5.65 16.56 7.82
N THR A 110 5.78 16.98 6.58
CA THR A 110 7.07 17.44 6.02
C THR A 110 7.58 18.66 6.79
N GLU A 111 6.67 19.54 7.20
CA GLU A 111 6.97 20.74 8.00
C GLU A 111 7.58 20.38 9.35
N ASP A 112 7.11 19.31 10.00
CA ASP A 112 7.68 18.84 11.27
C ASP A 112 9.08 18.28 11.08
N ALA A 113 9.32 17.57 9.97
CA ALA A 113 10.66 17.09 9.62
C ALA A 113 11.63 18.26 9.38
N ILE A 114 11.19 19.29 8.65
CA ILE A 114 12.01 20.50 8.39
C ILE A 114 12.35 21.20 9.69
N LYS A 115 11.37 21.44 10.56
CA LYS A 115 11.62 22.04 11.88
C LYS A 115 12.65 21.26 12.70
N LYS A 116 12.58 19.92 12.62
CA LYS A 116 13.56 19.08 13.33
C LYS A 116 14.98 19.24 12.80
N VAL A 117 15.14 19.40 11.49
CA VAL A 117 16.43 19.70 10.86
C VAL A 117 16.92 21.09 11.30
N GLU A 118 16.05 22.10 11.38
CA GLU A 118 16.39 23.44 11.86
C GLU A 118 16.86 23.41 13.33
N GLU A 119 16.16 22.67 14.20
CA GLU A 119 16.56 22.45 15.58
C GLU A 119 17.98 21.87 15.70
N TYR A 120 18.31 20.86 14.90
CA TYR A 120 19.66 20.27 14.89
C TYR A 120 20.71 21.27 14.41
N LYS A 121 20.39 22.09 13.41
CA LYS A 121 21.27 23.16 12.95
C LYS A 121 21.57 24.18 14.05
N GLU A 122 20.54 24.59 14.82
CA GLU A 122 20.70 25.50 15.95
C GLU A 122 21.56 24.89 17.09
N GLN A 123 21.50 23.57 17.25
CA GLN A 123 22.37 22.83 18.20
C GLN A 123 23.82 22.69 17.74
N GLY A 124 24.15 23.19 16.52
CA GLY A 124 25.52 23.22 16.00
C GLY A 124 25.87 22.04 15.07
N TYR A 125 24.90 21.20 14.68
CA TYR A 125 25.12 20.17 13.66
C TYR A 125 25.18 20.84 12.28
N ASN A 126 26.35 20.82 11.64
CA ASN A 126 26.59 21.51 10.35
C ASN A 126 26.82 20.53 9.18
N TRP A 127 26.82 19.24 9.43
CA TRP A 127 27.00 18.22 8.40
C TRP A 127 25.71 17.44 8.20
N VAL A 128 25.35 17.21 6.94
CA VAL A 128 24.17 16.43 6.55
C VAL A 128 24.63 15.27 5.69
N LEU A 129 24.23 14.06 6.04
CA LEU A 129 24.31 12.90 5.17
C LEU A 129 22.94 12.69 4.52
N ASP A 130 22.89 12.84 3.19
CA ASP A 130 21.70 12.50 2.39
C ASP A 130 21.88 11.10 1.80
N ALA A 131 20.97 10.19 2.12
CA ALA A 131 21.01 8.81 1.65
C ALA A 131 19.61 8.37 1.20
N ASP A 132 19.54 7.80 0.00
CA ASP A 132 18.32 7.25 -0.57
C ASP A 132 18.54 5.84 -1.13
N VAL A 133 17.56 4.96 -0.95
CA VAL A 133 17.63 3.60 -1.47
C VAL A 133 16.98 3.57 -2.86
N LYS A 134 17.79 3.40 -3.88
CA LYS A 134 17.31 3.36 -5.27
C LYS A 134 16.28 2.25 -5.46
N SER A 135 15.11 2.64 -5.96
CA SER A 135 14.01 1.71 -6.28
C SER A 135 13.64 0.79 -5.09
N TYR A 136 13.66 1.32 -3.87
CA TYR A 136 13.44 0.55 -2.63
C TYR A 136 12.27 -0.43 -2.75
N PHE A 137 11.09 0.05 -3.17
CA PHE A 137 9.88 -0.77 -3.31
C PHE A 137 9.92 -1.84 -4.41
N ASP A 138 10.82 -1.68 -5.38
CA ASP A 138 11.00 -2.66 -6.46
C ASP A 138 12.07 -3.70 -6.11
N THR A 139 12.89 -3.44 -5.08
CA THR A 139 14.06 -4.25 -4.71
C THR A 139 13.92 -4.99 -3.38
N ILE A 140 12.93 -4.65 -2.58
CA ILE A 140 12.70 -5.29 -1.29
C ILE A 140 12.44 -6.79 -1.45
N ASP A 141 13.10 -7.59 -0.64
CA ASP A 141 12.86 -9.04 -0.59
C ASP A 141 11.57 -9.31 0.19
N HIS A 142 10.59 -9.94 -0.46
CA HIS A 142 9.29 -10.20 0.13
C HIS A 142 9.34 -11.20 1.30
N GLU A 143 10.29 -12.14 1.29
CA GLU A 143 10.41 -13.10 2.40
C GLU A 143 10.97 -12.40 3.64
N ILE A 144 12.03 -11.58 3.48
CA ILE A 144 12.58 -10.77 4.59
C ILE A 144 11.50 -9.81 5.13
N LEU A 145 10.76 -9.15 4.24
CA LEU A 145 9.66 -8.28 4.67
C LEU A 145 8.60 -9.05 5.48
N MET A 146 8.23 -10.24 5.03
CA MET A 146 7.23 -11.05 5.72
C MET A 146 7.74 -11.59 7.06
N GLU A 147 9.03 -11.89 7.17
CA GLU A 147 9.68 -12.25 8.43
C GLU A 147 9.59 -11.08 9.43
N LEU A 148 9.99 -9.88 9.03
CA LEU A 148 9.91 -8.69 9.88
C LEU A 148 8.46 -8.35 10.30
N ILE A 149 7.50 -8.50 9.40
CA ILE A 149 6.08 -8.29 9.75
C ILE A 149 5.62 -9.35 10.74
N ALA A 150 6.06 -10.61 10.59
CA ALA A 150 5.65 -11.70 11.47
C ALA A 150 6.26 -11.62 12.88
N GLU A 151 7.34 -10.87 13.09
CA GLU A 151 7.87 -10.56 14.43
C GLU A 151 6.86 -9.72 15.23
N GLU A 152 6.09 -8.86 14.56
CA GLU A 152 5.17 -7.92 15.17
C GLU A 152 3.69 -8.34 15.07
N VAL A 153 3.34 -9.13 14.06
CA VAL A 153 1.97 -9.53 13.74
C VAL A 153 1.81 -11.03 13.80
N SER A 154 1.12 -11.51 14.81
CA SER A 154 0.85 -12.95 15.01
C SER A 154 -0.40 -13.47 14.32
N ASP A 155 -1.24 -12.61 13.73
CA ASP A 155 -2.47 -13.00 13.03
C ASP A 155 -2.14 -13.60 11.65
N GLY A 156 -2.24 -14.92 11.52
CA GLY A 156 -1.92 -15.64 10.29
C GLY A 156 -2.76 -15.20 9.09
N TRP A 157 -4.03 -14.84 9.30
CA TRP A 157 -4.89 -14.35 8.22
C TRP A 157 -4.39 -12.99 7.66
N ILE A 158 -3.92 -12.09 8.54
CA ILE A 158 -3.31 -10.81 8.11
C ILE A 158 -2.02 -11.09 7.34
N LEU A 159 -1.18 -12.00 7.79
CA LEU A 159 0.05 -12.37 7.09
C LEU A 159 -0.24 -12.97 5.71
N ASP A 160 -1.21 -13.86 5.60
CA ASP A 160 -1.58 -14.49 4.32
C ASP A 160 -2.14 -13.49 3.32
N ILE A 161 -2.99 -12.57 3.77
CA ILE A 161 -3.55 -11.53 2.89
C ILE A 161 -2.46 -10.55 2.41
N ILE A 162 -1.51 -10.17 3.26
CA ILE A 162 -0.36 -9.34 2.86
C ILE A 162 0.49 -10.09 1.83
N ARG A 163 0.81 -11.36 2.08
CA ARG A 163 1.57 -12.21 1.15
C ARG A 163 0.87 -12.30 -0.20
N SER A 164 -0.45 -12.43 -0.22
CA SER A 164 -1.22 -12.47 -1.47
C SER A 164 -1.08 -11.18 -2.28
N TRP A 165 -1.09 -10.00 -1.64
CA TRP A 165 -0.87 -8.72 -2.32
C TRP A 165 0.56 -8.54 -2.83
N LEU A 166 1.55 -9.05 -2.12
CA LEU A 166 2.96 -8.98 -2.55
C LEU A 166 3.24 -9.86 -3.78
N THR A 167 2.52 -10.98 -3.90
CA THR A 167 2.72 -11.96 -4.98
C THR A 167 1.83 -11.73 -6.20
N ILE A 168 0.85 -10.83 -6.10
CA ILE A 168 -0.09 -10.59 -7.20
C ILE A 168 0.61 -10.03 -8.44
N GLY A 169 0.14 -10.46 -9.61
CA GLY A 169 0.68 -10.04 -10.91
C GLY A 169 0.27 -8.62 -11.29
N VAL A 170 0.97 -8.08 -12.31
CA VAL A 170 0.66 -6.80 -12.95
C VAL A 170 0.15 -7.05 -14.35
N MET A 171 -0.94 -6.41 -14.74
CA MET A 171 -1.47 -6.44 -16.09
C MET A 171 -1.39 -5.05 -16.74
N THR A 172 -1.18 -5.00 -18.04
CA THR A 172 -1.29 -3.77 -18.82
C THR A 172 -2.68 -3.70 -19.47
N GLU A 173 -3.12 -2.50 -19.84
CA GLU A 173 -4.41 -2.26 -20.54
C GLU A 173 -4.61 -3.13 -21.77
N GLN A 174 -3.52 -3.58 -22.40
CA GLN A 174 -3.55 -4.46 -23.57
C GLN A 174 -3.71 -5.95 -23.24
N GLY A 175 -4.02 -6.30 -21.98
CA GLY A 175 -4.25 -7.68 -21.54
C GLY A 175 -3.01 -8.58 -21.54
N LYS A 176 -1.84 -8.07 -21.85
CA LYS A 176 -0.57 -8.82 -21.82
C LYS A 176 -0.10 -8.96 -20.38
N ARG A 177 -0.29 -10.13 -19.82
CA ARG A 177 0.45 -10.57 -18.63
C ARG A 177 1.95 -10.49 -18.95
N ARG A 178 2.67 -9.53 -18.40
CA ARG A 178 4.14 -9.55 -18.48
C ARG A 178 4.64 -10.66 -17.56
N ASN A 179 4.68 -11.87 -18.07
CA ASN A 179 5.56 -12.90 -17.56
C ASN A 179 6.97 -12.53 -18.02
N ASN A 180 7.73 -11.82 -17.19
CA ASN A 180 9.17 -11.74 -17.43
C ASN A 180 9.70 -13.13 -17.05
N GLY A 181 10.05 -13.91 -18.08
CA GLY A 181 10.75 -15.16 -17.92
C GLY A 181 12.05 -14.94 -17.16
N GLY A 182 12.33 -15.83 -16.23
CA GLY A 182 13.57 -15.87 -15.46
C GLY A 182 13.50 -15.15 -14.11
N ASN A 183 13.40 -15.92 -13.04
CA ASN A 183 13.75 -15.63 -11.63
C ASN A 183 13.39 -14.28 -10.98
N SER A 184 12.45 -13.50 -11.50
CA SER A 184 12.10 -12.19 -10.97
C SER A 184 10.61 -12.06 -10.60
N THR A 185 9.96 -13.13 -10.21
CA THR A 185 8.58 -13.12 -9.70
C THR A 185 8.44 -12.41 -8.36
N ARG A 186 9.54 -12.07 -7.71
CA ARG A 186 9.60 -11.46 -6.37
C ARG A 186 9.53 -9.93 -6.33
N ARG A 187 9.53 -9.20 -7.46
CA ARG A 187 9.84 -7.75 -7.44
C ARG A 187 8.71 -6.79 -7.80
N ARG A 188 7.42 -7.14 -7.83
CA ARG A 188 6.56 -6.35 -8.72
C ARG A 188 5.42 -5.53 -8.14
N ASN A 189 5.05 -5.65 -6.89
CA ASN A 189 3.82 -5.02 -6.42
C ASN A 189 3.94 -4.19 -5.14
N PHE A 190 5.14 -4.07 -4.58
CA PHE A 190 5.32 -3.34 -3.34
C PHE A 190 5.02 -1.84 -3.49
N SER A 191 5.29 -1.23 -4.66
CA SER A 191 5.04 0.20 -4.89
C SER A 191 3.56 0.60 -4.73
N THR A 192 2.64 -0.33 -4.92
CA THR A 192 1.21 -0.07 -4.72
C THR A 192 0.81 -0.26 -3.27
N PHE A 193 1.34 -1.29 -2.62
CA PHE A 193 1.07 -1.58 -1.21
C PHE A 193 1.86 -0.65 -0.28
N SER A 194 3.05 -0.22 -0.68
CA SER A 194 3.92 0.65 0.13
C SER A 194 3.34 2.04 0.41
N LYS A 195 2.41 2.53 -0.41
CA LYS A 195 1.64 3.73 -0.05
C LYS A 195 0.78 3.52 1.20
N TYR A 196 0.62 2.29 1.61
CA TYR A 196 -0.23 1.88 2.72
C TYR A 196 0.54 1.18 3.83
N LEU A 197 1.81 0.82 3.61
CA LEU A 197 2.70 0.39 4.68
C LEU A 197 3.49 1.59 5.21
N PRO A 198 3.76 1.63 6.51
CA PRO A 198 4.64 2.62 7.08
C PRO A 198 6.05 2.48 6.47
N THR A 199 6.65 3.60 6.08
CA THR A 199 7.97 3.67 5.41
C THR A 199 9.17 3.46 6.33
N SER A 200 8.95 2.98 7.53
CA SER A 200 9.96 2.90 8.59
C SER A 200 10.19 1.48 9.11
N LEU A 201 9.92 0.46 8.29
CA LEU A 201 10.45 -0.89 8.49
C LEU A 201 11.78 -1.05 7.78
#